data_887d64bbba8f1309184fae772ac15f86
#
_entry.id   887d64bbba8f1309184fae772ac15f86
#
_cell.length_a   1.000
_cell.length_b   1.000
_cell.length_c   1.000
_cell.angle_alpha   90.00
_cell.angle_beta   90.00
_cell.angle_gamma   90.00
#
_symmetry.space_group_name_H-M   'P 1'
#
loop_
_entity.id
_entity.type
_entity.pdbx_description
1 polymer ?
#
loop_
_entity_poly.entity_id
_entity_poly.type
_entity_poly.pdbx_seq_one_letter_code
_entity_poly.pdbx_strand_id
1 'polypeptide(L)'
;MATTQLGENTVHTVGELPALGTKAPDFTLTNGDFADVSKTAGKRTILDIFPTIATGVCQAGVKAFAGLAPGLENTEIIAVSQDLPLAVANFCGAEGIDALVIGSAFRSGFGTDYGVTMADGKWRGLLARAVVVLDTDGTVLHTQLTPAIGVEPDYEAAVAVLQ
;
A
#
# COMPACT_ATOMS: atom_id res chain seq x y z
N MET A 1 6.88 -12.57 -11.75
CA MET A 1 7.73 -12.00 -10.67
C MET A 1 8.30 -10.68 -11.16
N ALA A 2 8.15 -9.64 -10.37
CA ALA A 2 8.65 -8.31 -10.69
C ALA A 2 9.96 -8.05 -9.93
N THR A 3 10.64 -6.95 -10.24
CA THR A 3 11.91 -6.57 -9.61
C THR A 3 11.87 -5.13 -9.12
N THR A 4 12.58 -4.87 -8.04
CA THR A 4 12.87 -3.53 -7.53
C THR A 4 14.29 -3.51 -6.98
N GLN A 5 14.79 -2.36 -6.56
CA GLN A 5 16.13 -2.23 -5.97
C GLN A 5 16.03 -2.00 -4.47
N LEU A 6 16.82 -2.71 -3.71
CA LEU A 6 17.04 -2.47 -2.28
C LEU A 6 18.51 -2.08 -2.09
N GLY A 7 18.77 -0.78 -2.03
CA GLY A 7 20.12 -0.27 -2.13
C GLY A 7 20.71 -0.60 -3.51
N GLU A 8 21.86 -1.25 -3.53
CA GLU A 8 22.52 -1.67 -4.79
C GLU A 8 22.08 -3.06 -5.28
N ASN A 9 21.20 -3.73 -4.54
CA ASN A 9 20.81 -5.10 -4.86
C ASN A 9 19.45 -5.16 -5.53
N THR A 10 19.35 -5.93 -6.62
CA THR A 10 18.06 -6.27 -7.23
C THR A 10 17.36 -7.29 -6.35
N VAL A 11 16.10 -7.03 -6.03
CA VAL A 11 15.24 -7.96 -5.31
C VAL A 11 14.01 -8.29 -6.16
N HIS A 12 13.48 -9.48 -5.96
CA HIS A 12 12.35 -10.01 -6.72
C HIS A 12 11.12 -10.08 -5.82
N THR A 13 9.96 -9.82 -6.41
CA THR A 13 8.68 -10.07 -5.74
C THR A 13 8.17 -11.47 -6.06
N VAL A 14 7.26 -11.99 -5.23
CA VAL A 14 6.68 -13.33 -5.42
C VAL A 14 5.77 -13.43 -6.65
N GLY A 15 5.35 -12.30 -7.20
CA GLY A 15 4.47 -12.25 -8.36
C GLY A 15 4.50 -10.87 -8.99
N GLU A 16 3.39 -10.47 -9.59
CA GLU A 16 3.21 -9.16 -10.20
C GLU A 16 1.96 -8.49 -9.64
N LEU A 17 1.94 -7.16 -9.68
CA LEU A 17 0.74 -6.39 -9.32
C LEU A 17 -0.43 -6.78 -10.23
N PRO A 18 -1.67 -6.67 -9.73
CA PRO A 18 -2.85 -6.92 -10.58
C PRO A 18 -2.83 -6.06 -11.83
N ALA A 19 -3.26 -6.63 -12.96
CA ALA A 19 -3.27 -5.92 -14.23
C ALA A 19 -4.34 -4.83 -14.28
N LEU A 20 -4.05 -3.73 -14.97
CA LEU A 20 -5.01 -2.65 -15.21
C LEU A 20 -6.27 -3.20 -15.86
N GLY A 21 -7.43 -2.71 -15.44
CA GLY A 21 -8.73 -3.08 -15.99
C GLY A 21 -9.29 -4.41 -15.49
N THR A 22 -8.54 -5.15 -14.68
CA THR A 22 -9.01 -6.40 -14.06
C THR A 22 -9.57 -6.14 -12.68
N LYS A 23 -10.34 -7.10 -12.16
CA LYS A 23 -10.74 -7.09 -10.75
C LYS A 23 -9.55 -7.46 -9.89
N ALA A 24 -9.22 -6.58 -8.94
CA ALA A 24 -8.16 -6.88 -7.97
C ALA A 24 -8.62 -8.00 -7.02
N PRO A 25 -7.68 -8.77 -6.46
CA PRO A 25 -8.02 -9.75 -5.42
C PRO A 25 -8.69 -9.08 -4.22
N ASP A 26 -9.69 -9.74 -3.64
CA ASP A 26 -10.24 -9.34 -2.36
C ASP A 26 -9.17 -9.45 -1.28
N PHE A 27 -9.25 -8.60 -0.27
CA PHE A 27 -8.31 -8.65 0.83
C PHE A 27 -9.01 -8.46 2.17
N THR A 28 -8.42 -9.02 3.20
CA THR A 28 -8.77 -8.77 4.60
C THR A 28 -7.49 -8.42 5.34
N LEU A 29 -7.42 -7.20 5.84
CA LEU A 29 -6.28 -6.67 6.59
C LEU A 29 -6.72 -6.42 8.04
N THR A 30 -5.83 -5.94 8.89
CA THR A 30 -6.11 -5.70 10.31
C THR A 30 -5.80 -4.24 10.64
N ASN A 31 -6.76 -3.53 11.24
CA ASN A 31 -6.58 -2.14 11.64
C ASN A 31 -5.96 -2.01 13.04
N GLY A 32 -5.81 -0.76 13.51
CA GLY A 32 -5.20 -0.47 14.82
C GLY A 32 -5.97 -0.99 16.02
N ASP A 33 -7.25 -1.33 15.87
CA ASP A 33 -8.10 -1.93 16.91
C ASP A 33 -8.18 -3.45 16.77
N PHE A 34 -7.37 -4.04 15.90
CA PHE A 34 -7.37 -5.47 15.56
C PHE A 34 -8.68 -5.96 14.94
N ALA A 35 -9.43 -5.05 14.33
CA ALA A 35 -10.62 -5.39 13.55
C ALA A 35 -10.26 -5.60 12.08
N ASP A 36 -11.07 -6.36 11.37
CA ASP A 36 -10.89 -6.62 9.94
C ASP A 36 -11.14 -5.39 9.10
N VAL A 37 -10.29 -5.20 8.09
CA VAL A 37 -10.40 -4.14 7.07
C VAL A 37 -10.43 -4.79 5.71
N SER A 38 -11.50 -4.49 4.96
CA SER A 38 -11.65 -4.85 3.55
C SER A 38 -11.92 -3.59 2.76
N LYS A 39 -11.89 -3.70 1.42
CA LYS A 39 -12.31 -2.58 0.57
C LYS A 39 -13.76 -2.22 0.88
N THR A 40 -14.02 -0.95 1.12
CA THR A 40 -15.39 -0.48 1.30
C THR A 40 -16.13 -0.50 -0.04
N ALA A 41 -17.24 -1.23 -0.08
CA ALA A 41 -18.07 -1.31 -1.29
C ALA A 41 -18.57 0.08 -1.69
N GLY A 42 -18.47 0.39 -2.98
CA GLY A 42 -18.92 1.66 -3.53
C GLY A 42 -17.94 2.82 -3.35
N LYS A 43 -16.82 2.62 -2.66
CA LYS A 43 -15.73 3.61 -2.58
C LYS A 43 -14.56 3.24 -3.49
N ARG A 44 -13.91 4.26 -4.02
CA ARG A 44 -12.60 4.08 -4.66
C ARG A 44 -11.56 3.89 -3.57
N THR A 45 -10.49 3.17 -3.85
CA THR A 45 -9.48 2.83 -2.85
C THR A 45 -8.09 3.06 -3.39
N ILE A 46 -7.25 3.76 -2.62
CA ILE A 46 -5.81 3.81 -2.85
C ILE A 46 -5.17 2.87 -1.82
N LEU A 47 -4.40 1.91 -2.31
CA LEU A 47 -3.57 1.05 -1.47
C LEU A 47 -2.15 1.62 -1.51
N ASP A 48 -1.71 2.22 -0.41
CA ASP A 48 -0.34 2.67 -0.20
C ASP A 48 0.43 1.53 0.46
N ILE A 49 1.17 0.79 -0.34
CA ILE A 49 1.87 -0.43 0.06
C ILE A 49 3.34 -0.12 0.30
N PHE A 50 3.86 -0.49 1.47
CA PHE A 50 5.24 -0.17 1.82
C PHE A 50 5.87 -1.24 2.72
N PRO A 51 7.22 -1.30 2.79
CA PRO A 51 7.91 -2.31 3.59
C PRO A 51 7.69 -2.16 5.09
N THR A 52 7.92 -0.98 5.65
CA THR A 52 7.77 -0.75 7.08
C THR A 52 7.69 0.74 7.42
N ILE A 53 6.80 1.08 8.34
CA ILE A 53 6.65 2.46 8.85
C ILE A 53 7.90 2.96 9.59
N ALA A 54 8.83 2.08 9.89
CA ALA A 54 10.07 2.43 10.56
C ALA A 54 11.08 3.18 9.68
N THR A 55 10.83 3.31 8.35
CA THR A 55 11.72 4.05 7.45
C THR A 55 11.15 5.41 7.06
N GLY A 56 12.04 6.38 6.82
CA GLY A 56 11.65 7.75 6.47
C GLY A 56 10.86 7.85 5.17
N VAL A 57 11.18 7.04 4.15
CA VAL A 57 10.48 7.04 2.87
C VAL A 57 9.05 6.53 3.02
N CYS A 58 8.84 5.50 3.84
CA CYS A 58 7.51 4.98 4.12
C CYS A 58 6.68 6.00 4.91
N GLN A 59 7.28 6.67 5.88
CA GLN A 59 6.63 7.75 6.64
C GLN A 59 6.25 8.91 5.73
N ALA A 60 7.13 9.29 4.79
CA ALA A 60 6.86 10.35 3.81
C ALA A 60 5.66 9.99 2.93
N GLY A 61 5.55 8.73 2.49
CA GLY A 61 4.42 8.26 1.69
C GLY A 61 3.09 8.34 2.41
N VAL A 62 3.06 7.92 3.66
CA VAL A 62 1.86 8.00 4.51
C VAL A 62 1.45 9.47 4.68
N LYS A 63 2.39 10.36 4.98
CA LYS A 63 2.12 11.80 5.12
C LYS A 63 1.62 12.41 3.82
N ALA A 64 2.21 12.05 2.68
CA ALA A 64 1.82 12.58 1.37
C ALA A 64 0.39 12.19 1.03
N PHE A 65 0.01 10.93 1.18
CA PHE A 65 -1.36 10.49 0.94
C PHE A 65 -2.35 11.09 1.93
N ALA A 66 -1.97 11.24 3.19
CA ALA A 66 -2.81 11.91 4.18
C ALA A 66 -3.12 13.35 3.77
N GLY A 67 -2.15 14.06 3.21
CA GLY A 67 -2.34 15.41 2.70
C GLY A 67 -3.22 15.50 1.45
N LEU A 68 -3.26 14.45 0.64
CA LEU A 68 -4.09 14.39 -0.56
C LEU A 68 -5.54 13.96 -0.27
N ALA A 69 -5.76 13.21 0.80
CA ALA A 69 -7.05 12.60 1.11
C ALA A 69 -8.23 13.58 1.13
N PRO A 70 -8.13 14.80 1.71
CA PRO A 70 -9.27 15.73 1.75
C PRO A 70 -9.76 16.18 0.38
N GLY A 71 -8.91 16.15 -0.64
CA GLY A 71 -9.25 16.54 -2.01
C GLY A 71 -9.82 15.41 -2.87
N LEU A 72 -9.94 14.21 -2.33
CA LEU A 72 -10.37 13.02 -3.07
C LEU A 72 -11.80 12.63 -2.67
N GLU A 73 -12.73 12.77 -3.61
CA GLU A 73 -14.13 12.41 -3.37
C GLU A 73 -14.31 10.90 -3.41
N ASN A 74 -15.16 10.39 -2.52
CA ASN A 74 -15.57 8.99 -2.47
C ASN A 74 -14.38 8.03 -2.52
N THR A 75 -13.31 8.35 -1.78
CA THR A 75 -12.06 7.62 -1.83
C THR A 75 -11.57 7.32 -0.42
N GLU A 76 -11.20 6.07 -0.17
CA GLU A 76 -10.48 5.66 1.03
C GLU A 76 -9.03 5.37 0.67
N ILE A 77 -8.12 5.63 1.61
CA ILE A 77 -6.70 5.32 1.45
C ILE A 77 -6.33 4.36 2.57
N ILE A 78 -5.78 3.21 2.19
CA ILE A 78 -5.36 2.18 3.14
C ILE A 78 -3.84 2.09 3.10
N ALA A 79 -3.20 2.29 4.25
CA ALA A 79 -1.77 2.10 4.42
C ALA A 79 -1.50 0.62 4.73
N VAL A 80 -0.80 -0.07 3.83
CA VAL A 80 -0.61 -1.53 3.88
C VAL A 80 0.85 -1.87 4.06
N SER A 81 1.16 -2.62 5.13
CA SER A 81 2.50 -3.17 5.39
C SER A 81 2.39 -4.44 6.22
N GLN A 82 3.54 -5.12 6.41
CA GLN A 82 3.62 -6.26 7.33
C GLN A 82 3.86 -5.83 8.77
N ASP A 83 3.96 -4.53 9.03
CA ASP A 83 4.06 -4.03 10.41
C ASP A 83 2.87 -4.52 11.25
N LEU A 84 3.09 -4.69 12.53
CA LEU A 84 1.98 -4.89 13.46
C LEU A 84 1.06 -3.66 13.43
N PRO A 85 -0.25 -3.83 13.56
CA PRO A 85 -1.20 -2.71 13.48
C PRO A 85 -0.86 -1.57 14.44
N LEU A 86 -0.39 -1.91 15.66
CA LEU A 86 -0.05 -0.91 16.68
C LEU A 86 1.15 -0.04 16.28
N ALA A 87 2.09 -0.57 15.51
CA ALA A 87 3.27 0.20 15.07
C ALA A 87 2.84 1.35 14.14
N VAL A 88 1.97 1.07 13.18
CA VAL A 88 1.46 2.09 12.26
C VAL A 88 0.52 3.04 12.99
N ALA A 89 -0.33 2.52 13.89
CA ALA A 89 -1.22 3.34 14.70
C ALA A 89 -0.44 4.33 15.59
N ASN A 90 0.66 3.91 16.18
CA ASN A 90 1.51 4.79 16.99
C ASN A 90 2.13 5.91 16.15
N PHE A 91 2.60 5.59 14.95
CA PHE A 91 3.14 6.61 14.04
C PHE A 91 2.05 7.62 13.65
N CYS A 92 0.90 7.14 13.19
CA CYS A 92 -0.20 8.00 12.78
C CYS A 92 -0.71 8.86 13.94
N GLY A 93 -0.81 8.29 15.15
CA GLY A 93 -1.22 9.04 16.34
C GLY A 93 -0.24 10.14 16.71
N ALA A 94 1.07 9.86 16.65
CA ALA A 94 2.13 10.84 16.95
C ALA A 94 2.16 11.98 15.92
N GLU A 95 1.83 11.72 14.67
CA GLU A 95 1.84 12.71 13.58
C GLU A 95 0.46 13.37 13.36
N GLY A 96 -0.55 13.00 14.12
CA GLY A 96 -1.90 13.56 13.96
C GLY A 96 -2.59 13.13 12.66
N ILE A 97 -2.24 11.97 12.12
CA ILE A 97 -2.80 11.44 10.87
C ILE A 97 -4.01 10.56 11.20
N ASP A 98 -5.18 10.96 10.74
CA ASP A 98 -6.43 10.19 10.89
C ASP A 98 -7.16 9.95 9.57
N ALA A 99 -6.62 10.49 8.46
CA ALA A 99 -7.26 10.41 7.14
C ALA A 99 -7.04 9.06 6.44
N LEU A 100 -6.14 8.22 6.94
CA LEU A 100 -5.84 6.92 6.36
C LEU A 100 -6.38 5.79 7.21
N VAL A 101 -6.76 4.71 6.53
CA VAL A 101 -7.09 3.44 7.19
C VAL A 101 -5.79 2.64 7.34
N ILE A 102 -5.56 2.09 8.53
CA ILE A 102 -4.42 1.21 8.78
C ILE A 102 -4.82 -0.20 8.35
N GLY A 103 -4.02 -0.81 7.46
CA GLY A 103 -4.25 -2.15 6.98
C GLY A 103 -3.01 -3.03 7.13
N SER A 104 -2.81 -3.61 8.32
CA SER A 104 -1.70 -4.53 8.53
C SER A 104 -1.97 -5.87 7.83
N ALA A 105 -0.97 -6.35 7.09
CA ALA A 105 -1.02 -7.63 6.41
C ALA A 105 -0.34 -8.76 7.22
N PHE A 106 -0.04 -8.53 8.50
CA PHE A 106 0.77 -9.45 9.30
C PHE A 106 0.15 -10.86 9.44
N ARG A 107 -1.17 -10.97 9.27
CA ARG A 107 -1.89 -12.26 9.29
C ARG A 107 -2.78 -12.44 8.06
N SER A 108 -2.38 -11.86 6.92
CA SER A 108 -3.14 -11.85 5.66
C SER A 108 -2.30 -12.40 4.52
N GLY A 109 -2.95 -12.99 3.52
CA GLY A 109 -2.32 -13.40 2.26
C GLY A 109 -2.14 -12.27 1.25
N PHE A 110 -2.36 -11.02 1.65
CA PHE A 110 -2.32 -9.85 0.76
C PHE A 110 -1.07 -9.78 -0.10
N GLY A 111 0.10 -9.95 0.51
CA GLY A 111 1.37 -9.81 -0.21
C GLY A 111 1.52 -10.81 -1.36
N THR A 112 1.06 -12.04 -1.17
CA THR A 112 1.05 -13.07 -2.20
C THR A 112 -0.02 -12.78 -3.25
N ASP A 113 -1.22 -12.43 -2.82
CA ASP A 113 -2.35 -12.19 -3.73
C ASP A 113 -2.10 -10.98 -4.64
N TYR A 114 -1.44 -9.95 -4.14
CA TYR A 114 -1.08 -8.76 -4.92
C TYR A 114 0.33 -8.84 -5.54
N GLY A 115 1.05 -9.93 -5.29
CA GLY A 115 2.36 -10.16 -5.90
C GLY A 115 3.47 -9.23 -5.41
N VAL A 116 3.36 -8.65 -4.21
CA VAL A 116 4.27 -7.60 -3.73
C VAL A 116 5.20 -8.04 -2.60
N THR A 117 5.08 -9.26 -2.09
CA THR A 117 6.03 -9.76 -1.09
C THR A 117 7.41 -9.92 -1.71
N MET A 118 8.43 -9.34 -1.09
CA MET A 118 9.81 -9.54 -1.52
C MET A 118 10.21 -10.98 -1.25
N ALA A 119 10.68 -11.67 -2.30
CA ALA A 119 10.98 -13.10 -2.27
C ALA A 119 12.43 -13.38 -1.89
N ASP A 120 13.30 -12.39 -1.98
CA ASP A 120 14.74 -12.52 -1.71
C ASP A 120 15.30 -11.24 -1.11
N GLY A 121 16.62 -11.21 -0.89
CA GLY A 121 17.29 -10.10 -0.25
C GLY A 121 17.10 -10.08 1.27
N LYS A 122 17.72 -9.08 1.91
CA LYS A 122 17.70 -8.99 3.38
C LYS A 122 16.32 -8.60 3.95
N TRP A 123 15.44 -8.04 3.12
CA TRP A 123 14.09 -7.65 3.53
C TRP A 123 13.04 -8.65 3.01
N ARG A 124 13.46 -9.86 2.68
CA ARG A 124 12.54 -10.92 2.29
C ARG A 124 11.41 -11.08 3.30
N GLY A 125 10.19 -11.16 2.80
CA GLY A 125 8.97 -11.25 3.61
C GLY A 125 8.26 -9.92 3.83
N LEU A 126 8.96 -8.80 3.68
CA LEU A 126 8.31 -7.48 3.71
C LEU A 126 7.68 -7.19 2.34
N LEU A 127 6.71 -6.28 2.34
CA LEU A 127 6.10 -5.83 1.10
C LEU A 127 7.02 -4.83 0.38
N ALA A 128 7.09 -4.92 -0.94
CA ALA A 128 7.75 -3.91 -1.76
C ALA A 128 6.93 -2.61 -1.74
N ARG A 129 7.56 -1.50 -2.13
CA ARG A 129 6.86 -0.22 -2.23
C ARG A 129 6.06 -0.18 -3.52
N ALA A 130 4.74 -0.07 -3.38
CA ALA A 130 3.82 -0.08 -4.51
C ALA A 130 2.58 0.76 -4.20
N VAL A 131 1.90 1.19 -5.24
CA VAL A 131 0.58 1.83 -5.16
C VAL A 131 -0.37 1.10 -6.09
N VAL A 132 -1.57 0.81 -5.60
CA VAL A 132 -2.67 0.27 -6.41
C VAL A 132 -3.89 1.14 -6.17
N VAL A 133 -4.53 1.58 -7.24
CA VAL A 133 -5.77 2.36 -7.16
C VAL A 133 -6.91 1.53 -7.74
N LEU A 134 -7.97 1.40 -6.97
CA LEU A 134 -9.15 0.61 -7.31
C LEU A 134 -10.37 1.49 -7.48
N ASP A 135 -11.18 1.16 -8.48
CA ASP A 135 -12.49 1.79 -8.68
C ASP A 135 -13.50 1.30 -7.63
N THR A 136 -14.69 1.85 -7.67
CA THR A 136 -15.80 1.51 -6.76
C THR A 136 -16.14 0.03 -6.74
N ASP A 137 -15.95 -0.66 -7.86
CA ASP A 137 -16.23 -2.08 -8.03
C ASP A 137 -15.02 -2.99 -7.85
N GLY A 138 -13.84 -2.42 -7.52
CA GLY A 138 -12.59 -3.17 -7.37
C GLY A 138 -11.77 -3.33 -8.64
N THR A 139 -12.17 -2.70 -9.74
CA THR A 139 -11.37 -2.69 -10.97
C THR A 139 -10.09 -1.88 -10.77
N VAL A 140 -8.97 -2.39 -11.24
CA VAL A 140 -7.66 -1.74 -11.12
C VAL A 140 -7.56 -0.57 -12.08
N LEU A 141 -7.42 0.64 -11.54
CA LEU A 141 -7.28 1.88 -12.31
C LEU A 141 -5.82 2.30 -12.50
N HIS A 142 -4.95 1.98 -11.56
CA HIS A 142 -3.54 2.37 -11.58
C HIS A 142 -2.72 1.41 -10.73
N THR A 143 -1.51 1.11 -11.18
CA THR A 143 -0.52 0.37 -10.40
C THR A 143 0.85 0.98 -10.62
N GLN A 144 1.66 0.95 -9.56
CA GLN A 144 3.07 1.27 -9.64
C GLN A 144 3.84 0.43 -8.64
N LEU A 145 4.84 -0.31 -9.12
CA LEU A 145 5.92 -0.81 -8.28
C LEU A 145 7.08 0.17 -8.46
N THR A 146 7.56 0.80 -7.38
CA THR A 146 8.64 1.77 -7.52
C THR A 146 9.93 1.09 -8.00
N PRO A 147 10.76 1.79 -8.79
CA PRO A 147 12.00 1.19 -9.32
C PRO A 147 12.99 0.84 -8.21
N ALA A 148 12.89 1.49 -7.07
CA ALA A 148 13.70 1.21 -5.89
C ALA A 148 12.89 1.45 -4.62
N ILE A 149 13.19 0.69 -3.57
CA ILE A 149 12.50 0.80 -2.27
C ILE A 149 12.67 2.20 -1.67
N GLY A 150 13.80 2.84 -1.90
CA GLY A 150 14.08 4.20 -1.41
C GLY A 150 13.47 5.34 -2.23
N VAL A 151 12.73 5.03 -3.27
CA VAL A 151 12.09 6.04 -4.14
C VAL A 151 10.62 6.12 -3.81
N GLU A 152 10.12 7.35 -3.60
CA GLU A 152 8.70 7.59 -3.36
C GLU A 152 7.88 7.26 -4.62
N PRO A 153 6.62 6.82 -4.47
CA PRO A 153 5.74 6.60 -5.61
C PRO A 153 5.36 7.93 -6.29
N ASP A 154 4.86 7.83 -7.50
CA ASP A 154 4.30 8.96 -8.24
C ASP A 154 2.87 9.24 -7.72
N TYR A 155 2.77 10.15 -6.77
CA TYR A 155 1.49 10.51 -6.14
C TYR A 155 0.53 11.15 -7.14
N GLU A 156 1.05 11.99 -8.04
CA GLU A 156 0.21 12.66 -9.04
C GLU A 156 -0.44 11.68 -10.00
N ALA A 157 0.33 10.69 -10.47
CA ALA A 157 -0.20 9.65 -11.34
C ALA A 157 -1.28 8.82 -10.64
N ALA A 158 -1.11 8.53 -9.36
CA ALA A 158 -2.09 7.76 -8.58
C ALA A 158 -3.42 8.52 -8.45
N VAL A 159 -3.39 9.83 -8.18
CA VAL A 159 -4.63 10.61 -8.01
C VAL A 159 -5.24 11.04 -9.34
N ALA A 160 -4.47 11.11 -10.42
CA ALA A 160 -4.96 11.52 -11.74
C ALA A 160 -6.06 10.59 -12.25
N VAL A 161 -6.01 9.30 -11.95
CA VAL A 161 -7.03 8.34 -12.36
C VAL A 161 -8.34 8.47 -11.57
N LEU A 162 -8.36 9.31 -10.54
CA LEU A 162 -9.53 9.56 -9.69
C LEU A 162 -10.21 10.90 -10.00
N GLN A 163 -9.70 11.64 -10.96
CA GLN A 163 -10.21 12.95 -11.35
C GLN A 163 -11.07 12.90 -12.61
#